data_a263720a5b60605c6182f454428b823d
#
_entry.id   a263720a5b60605c6182f454428b823d
#
_cell.length_a   1.000
_cell.length_b   1.000
_cell.length_c   1.000
_cell.angle_alpha   90.00
_cell.angle_beta   90.00
_cell.angle_gamma   90.00
#
_symmetry.space_group_name_H-M   'P 1'
#
loop_
_entity.id
_entity.type
_entity.pdbx_description
1 polymer ?
#
loop_
_entity_poly.entity_id
_entity_poly.type
_entity_poly.pdbx_seq_one_letter_code
_entity_poly.pdbx_strand_id
1 'polypeptide(L)'
;MYYAVLAMTEVLGRSNQSQVIDLGVNSGELSTPGYAIYENGIPMRVALFNFLDDASGAHDLQVAISVGGGETGQPASTPPSVRVKYLRAEHVTTKGNFTWAGQTLGANFKSDGRLRGDETIINVPCDTATNTCIVTVPAPGFALVFLNDKAYEDSTPSGNTVTFATTARTRTVNTATVDPQALETSNGHSGKDRVEMQSTSKGSSPNGASPLKEGLKRIVVTGLGVGFGAALFALF
;
A
#
# COMPACT_ATOMS: atom_id res chain seq x y z
N MET A 1 1.37 -5.50 -9.42
CA MET A 1 2.34 -6.01 -8.42
C MET A 1 3.46 -5.01 -8.16
N TYR A 2 4.23 -4.53 -9.15
CA TYR A 2 5.39 -3.65 -8.94
C TYR A 2 5.09 -2.36 -8.16
N TYR A 3 4.01 -1.65 -8.48
CA TYR A 3 3.62 -0.43 -7.76
C TYR A 3 3.29 -0.68 -6.29
N ALA A 4 2.67 -1.81 -5.98
CA ALA A 4 2.38 -2.16 -4.58
C ALA A 4 3.66 -2.40 -3.79
N VAL A 5 4.63 -3.13 -4.38
CA VAL A 5 5.94 -3.35 -3.74
C VAL A 5 6.68 -2.03 -3.58
N LEU A 6 6.71 -1.18 -4.61
CA LEU A 6 7.36 0.12 -4.56
C LEU A 6 6.74 1.01 -3.46
N ALA A 7 5.42 1.15 -3.45
CA ALA A 7 4.73 1.93 -2.44
C ALA A 7 4.98 1.38 -1.02
N MET A 8 4.91 0.06 -0.83
CA MET A 8 5.15 -0.57 0.47
C MET A 8 6.58 -0.40 0.96
N THR A 9 7.58 -0.42 0.08
CA THR A 9 8.97 -0.15 0.49
C THR A 9 9.14 1.29 0.98
N GLU A 10 8.46 2.25 0.37
CA GLU A 10 8.48 3.63 0.83
C GLU A 10 7.65 3.84 2.10
N VAL A 11 6.52 3.14 2.24
CA VAL A 11 5.70 3.15 3.48
C VAL A 11 6.52 2.66 4.67
N LEU A 12 7.20 1.53 4.53
CA LEU A 12 7.95 0.92 5.63
C LEU A 12 9.31 1.60 5.86
N GLY A 13 9.88 2.26 4.84
CA GLY A 13 11.20 2.87 4.94
C GLY A 13 12.32 1.83 5.10
N ARG A 14 13.49 2.29 5.58
CA ARG A 14 14.73 1.47 5.63
C ARG A 14 15.18 1.06 7.01
N SER A 15 14.48 1.54 8.05
CA SER A 15 14.93 1.35 9.44
C SER A 15 14.82 -0.09 9.94
N ASN A 16 14.01 -0.94 9.28
CA ASN A 16 13.59 -2.26 9.75
C ASN A 16 12.91 -2.24 11.14
N GLN A 17 12.44 -1.08 11.60
CA GLN A 17 11.83 -0.88 12.91
C GLN A 17 10.45 -0.23 12.81
N SER A 18 9.88 -0.24 11.61
CA SER A 18 8.59 0.37 11.36
C SER A 18 7.47 -0.40 12.04
N GLN A 19 6.62 0.33 12.74
CA GLN A 19 5.39 -0.17 13.35
C GLN A 19 4.21 0.47 12.64
N VAL A 20 3.22 -0.34 12.27
CA VAL A 20 2.02 0.12 11.56
C VAL A 20 0.83 0.07 12.50
N ILE A 21 0.12 1.17 12.61
CA ILE A 21 -1.06 1.31 13.47
C ILE A 21 -2.23 1.74 12.60
N ASP A 22 -3.36 1.04 12.73
CA ASP A 22 -4.62 1.43 12.10
C ASP A 22 -5.18 2.69 12.79
N LEU A 23 -5.53 3.69 11.99
CA LEU A 23 -6.06 4.97 12.48
C LEU A 23 -7.59 5.00 12.55
N GLY A 24 -8.28 3.99 12.03
CA GLY A 24 -9.73 3.98 11.95
C GLY A 24 -10.30 5.19 11.18
N VAL A 25 -9.60 5.63 10.14
CA VAL A 25 -9.98 6.78 9.32
C VAL A 25 -11.41 6.61 8.83
N ASN A 26 -12.14 7.72 8.68
CA ASN A 26 -13.52 7.75 8.19
C ASN A 26 -14.45 6.77 8.96
N SER A 27 -14.34 6.77 10.29
CA SER A 27 -15.11 5.88 11.17
C SER A 27 -14.88 4.38 10.95
N GLY A 28 -13.71 4.00 10.44
CA GLY A 28 -13.35 2.62 10.15
C GLY A 28 -13.98 2.06 8.89
N GLU A 29 -14.38 2.91 7.96
CA GLU A 29 -14.91 2.50 6.65
C GLU A 29 -13.85 1.70 5.87
N LEU A 30 -14.22 0.48 5.45
CA LEU A 30 -13.29 -0.46 4.80
C LEU A 30 -12.79 0.01 3.43
N SER A 31 -13.52 0.89 2.77
CA SER A 31 -13.12 1.46 1.48
C SER A 31 -12.10 2.57 1.59
N THR A 32 -11.88 3.11 2.79
CA THR A 32 -10.99 4.24 3.04
C THR A 32 -10.09 4.05 4.27
N PRO A 33 -9.34 2.94 4.35
CA PRO A 33 -8.47 2.68 5.49
C PRO A 33 -7.28 3.64 5.53
N GLY A 34 -6.79 3.92 6.74
CA GLY A 34 -5.61 4.75 6.95
C GLY A 34 -4.74 4.20 8.07
N TYR A 35 -3.44 4.28 7.87
CA TYR A 35 -2.44 3.72 8.79
C TYR A 35 -1.37 4.75 9.11
N ALA A 36 -0.98 4.83 10.38
CA ALA A 36 0.21 5.55 10.79
C ALA A 36 1.42 4.61 10.88
N ILE A 37 2.56 5.09 10.42
CA ILE A 37 3.83 4.35 10.44
C ILE A 37 4.76 5.08 11.42
N TYR A 38 5.14 4.36 12.45
CA TYR A 38 6.03 4.83 13.51
C TYR A 38 7.40 4.17 13.37
N GLU A 39 8.45 4.92 13.68
CA GLU A 39 9.79 4.39 13.86
C GLU A 39 10.33 4.86 15.20
N ASN A 40 10.69 3.92 16.09
CA ASN A 40 11.16 4.23 17.45
C ASN A 40 10.18 5.12 18.26
N GLY A 41 8.88 4.90 18.08
CA GLY A 41 7.83 5.68 18.76
C GLY A 41 7.55 7.06 18.16
N ILE A 42 8.24 7.44 17.07
CA ILE A 42 8.03 8.71 16.36
C ILE A 42 7.17 8.47 15.14
N PRO A 43 6.07 9.22 14.92
CA PRO A 43 5.28 9.11 13.71
C PRO A 43 6.08 9.67 12.51
N MET A 44 6.29 8.83 11.53
CA MET A 44 7.10 9.15 10.36
C MET A 44 6.24 9.37 9.12
N ARG A 45 5.26 8.49 8.89
CA ARG A 45 4.45 8.51 7.67
C ARG A 45 3.00 8.19 7.99
N VAL A 46 2.11 8.61 7.10
CA VAL A 46 0.70 8.17 7.10
C VAL A 46 0.37 7.63 5.72
N ALA A 47 -0.21 6.44 5.68
CA ALA A 47 -0.66 5.77 4.47
C ALA A 47 -2.19 5.83 4.43
N LEU A 48 -2.75 6.50 3.42
CA LEU A 48 -4.18 6.71 3.27
C LEU A 48 -4.66 6.08 1.96
N PHE A 49 -5.75 5.34 2.00
CA PHE A 49 -6.31 4.67 0.85
C PHE A 49 -7.72 5.18 0.56
N ASN A 50 -8.07 5.18 -0.70
CA ASN A 50 -9.44 5.39 -1.17
C ASN A 50 -9.71 4.38 -2.29
N PHE A 51 -10.53 3.36 -2.01
CA PHE A 51 -10.86 2.29 -2.95
C PHE A 51 -12.18 2.51 -3.67
N LEU A 52 -12.80 3.67 -3.50
CA LEU A 52 -14.00 4.02 -4.25
C LEU A 52 -13.65 4.19 -5.74
N ASP A 53 -14.45 3.62 -6.62
CA ASP A 53 -14.24 3.68 -8.06
C ASP A 53 -14.95 4.89 -8.67
N ASP A 54 -14.38 6.07 -8.44
CA ASP A 54 -14.93 7.32 -8.94
C ASP A 54 -13.83 8.33 -9.29
N ALA A 55 -13.50 8.40 -10.57
CA ALA A 55 -12.52 9.36 -11.08
C ALA A 55 -13.05 10.80 -11.24
N SER A 56 -14.32 11.06 -10.88
CA SER A 56 -14.92 12.40 -11.02
C SER A 56 -14.43 13.41 -9.97
N GLY A 57 -13.83 12.90 -8.88
CA GLY A 57 -13.44 13.68 -7.71
C GLY A 57 -14.55 13.90 -6.69
N ALA A 58 -15.79 13.44 -6.95
CA ALA A 58 -16.90 13.61 -6.02
C ALA A 58 -16.74 12.78 -4.74
N HIS A 59 -15.96 11.70 -4.80
CA HIS A 59 -15.66 10.83 -3.68
C HIS A 59 -14.20 10.91 -3.22
N ASP A 60 -13.52 12.01 -3.53
CA ASP A 60 -12.21 12.30 -2.96
C ASP A 60 -12.33 12.46 -1.45
N LEU A 61 -11.48 11.74 -0.71
CA LEU A 61 -11.51 11.75 0.75
C LEU A 61 -10.58 12.84 1.30
N GLN A 62 -11.13 13.73 2.12
CA GLN A 62 -10.32 14.69 2.88
C GLN A 62 -10.04 14.14 4.28
N VAL A 63 -8.76 14.00 4.61
CA VAL A 63 -8.30 13.51 5.90
C VAL A 63 -7.55 14.60 6.64
N ALA A 64 -8.01 14.92 7.84
CA ALA A 64 -7.32 15.81 8.76
C ALA A 64 -6.28 15.02 9.57
N ILE A 65 -5.01 15.34 9.41
CA ILE A 65 -3.89 14.70 10.10
C ILE A 65 -3.39 15.65 11.19
N SER A 66 -3.34 15.17 12.42
CA SER A 66 -2.74 15.87 13.55
C SER A 66 -1.68 15.01 14.21
N VAL A 67 -0.56 15.62 14.58
CA VAL A 67 0.51 14.94 15.32
C VAL A 67 0.54 15.48 16.75
N GLY A 68 0.21 14.61 17.70
CA GLY A 68 0.02 15.02 19.09
C GLY A 68 -1.14 15.99 19.29
N GLY A 69 -1.23 16.57 20.45
CA GLY A 69 -2.33 17.47 20.80
C GLY A 69 -3.62 16.75 21.19
N GLY A 70 -4.69 17.52 21.44
CA GLY A 70 -5.98 16.99 21.84
C GLY A 70 -5.91 16.08 23.07
N GLU A 71 -6.60 14.95 23.02
CA GLU A 71 -6.68 13.98 24.11
C GLU A 71 -5.48 13.01 24.17
N THR A 72 -4.48 13.15 23.29
CA THR A 72 -3.33 12.22 23.21
C THR A 72 -2.37 12.34 24.40
N GLY A 73 -2.46 13.41 25.17
CA GLY A 73 -1.52 13.73 26.24
C GLY A 73 -0.11 14.11 25.75
N GLN A 74 0.10 14.17 24.43
CA GLN A 74 1.35 14.60 23.82
C GLN A 74 1.26 16.04 23.34
N PRO A 75 2.36 16.80 23.35
CA PRO A 75 2.36 18.15 22.77
C PRO A 75 1.95 18.15 21.30
N ALA A 76 1.25 19.17 20.88
CA ALA A 76 0.96 19.39 19.47
C ALA A 76 2.28 19.60 18.70
N SER A 77 2.52 18.79 17.68
CA SER A 77 3.78 18.77 16.92
C SER A 77 3.58 18.57 15.42
N THR A 78 2.39 18.90 14.91
CA THR A 78 2.12 18.87 13.47
C THR A 78 3.06 19.85 12.76
N PRO A 79 3.79 19.39 11.72
CA PRO A 79 4.74 20.24 11.00
C PRO A 79 4.02 21.34 10.22
N PRO A 80 4.71 22.42 9.78
CA PRO A 80 4.10 23.50 9.00
C PRO A 80 3.68 23.05 7.60
N SER A 81 4.25 21.97 7.08
CA SER A 81 3.84 21.33 5.84
C SER A 81 4.23 19.85 5.83
N VAL A 82 3.52 19.06 5.03
CA VAL A 82 3.82 17.66 4.77
C VAL A 82 4.02 17.43 3.28
N ARG A 83 4.85 16.43 2.95
CA ARG A 83 5.03 15.99 1.55
C ARG A 83 4.16 14.78 1.30
N VAL A 84 3.55 14.75 0.11
CA VAL A 84 2.63 13.66 -0.25
C VAL A 84 3.00 13.11 -1.61
N LYS A 85 3.12 11.77 -1.68
CA LYS A 85 3.19 11.01 -2.93
C LYS A 85 1.88 10.30 -3.17
N TYR A 86 1.44 10.27 -4.41
CA TYR A 86 0.18 9.62 -4.79
C TYR A 86 0.40 8.43 -5.72
N LEU A 87 -0.24 7.33 -5.43
CA LEU A 87 -0.51 6.28 -6.41
C LEU A 87 -1.90 6.56 -7.00
N ARG A 88 -1.96 6.72 -8.31
CA ARG A 88 -3.20 7.03 -9.01
C ARG A 88 -3.49 6.00 -10.09
N ALA A 89 -4.75 5.70 -10.25
CA ALA A 89 -5.32 4.93 -11.35
C ALA A 89 -6.62 5.60 -11.78
N GLU A 90 -7.05 5.36 -13.00
CA GLU A 90 -8.33 5.88 -13.50
C GLU A 90 -9.51 5.11 -12.90
N HIS A 91 -9.36 3.80 -12.69
CA HIS A 91 -10.38 2.91 -12.11
C HIS A 91 -9.71 1.83 -11.26
N VAL A 92 -10.45 1.25 -10.32
CA VAL A 92 -9.98 0.12 -9.50
C VAL A 92 -9.68 -1.12 -10.35
N THR A 93 -10.30 -1.24 -11.51
CA THR A 93 -10.10 -2.34 -12.46
C THR A 93 -8.97 -2.11 -13.46
N THR A 94 -8.33 -0.95 -13.44
CA THR A 94 -7.24 -0.57 -14.33
C THR A 94 -6.08 -1.57 -14.22
N LYS A 95 -5.57 -2.05 -15.35
CA LYS A 95 -4.47 -3.04 -15.41
C LYS A 95 -3.14 -2.45 -15.87
N GLY A 96 -3.10 -1.17 -16.18
CA GLY A 96 -1.90 -0.45 -16.65
C GLY A 96 -2.05 1.05 -16.43
N ASN A 97 -1.02 1.82 -16.82
CA ASN A 97 -1.03 3.29 -16.71
C ASN A 97 -1.23 3.83 -15.29
N PHE A 98 -0.81 3.07 -14.28
CA PHE A 98 -0.70 3.61 -12.94
C PHE A 98 0.42 4.64 -12.88
N THR A 99 0.29 5.61 -11.99
CA THR A 99 1.37 6.55 -11.68
C THR A 99 1.68 6.50 -10.19
N TRP A 100 2.97 6.47 -9.86
CA TRP A 100 3.49 6.67 -8.51
C TRP A 100 4.26 7.98 -8.48
N ALA A 101 3.80 8.95 -7.71
CA ALA A 101 4.36 10.30 -7.68
C ALA A 101 4.58 10.88 -9.10
N GLY A 102 3.58 10.74 -10.00
CA GLY A 102 3.67 11.18 -11.39
C GLY A 102 4.44 10.25 -12.33
N GLN A 103 5.25 9.35 -11.82
CA GLN A 103 6.06 8.43 -12.62
C GLN A 103 5.31 7.14 -12.95
N THR A 104 5.62 6.53 -14.10
CA THR A 104 5.01 5.27 -14.55
C THR A 104 6.07 4.21 -14.87
N LEU A 105 5.73 2.95 -14.62
CA LEU A 105 6.51 1.79 -15.09
C LEU A 105 6.18 1.41 -16.54
N GLY A 106 5.26 2.12 -17.19
CA GLY A 106 4.81 1.88 -18.55
C GLY A 106 3.53 1.03 -18.62
N ALA A 107 3.08 0.82 -19.85
CA ALA A 107 1.89 0.02 -20.14
C ALA A 107 2.17 -1.49 -19.96
N ASN A 108 1.08 -2.27 -19.88
CA ASN A 108 1.14 -3.73 -19.82
C ASN A 108 2.10 -4.33 -20.85
N PHE A 109 2.89 -5.30 -20.43
CA PHE A 109 3.85 -6.07 -21.25
C PHE A 109 5.02 -5.27 -21.89
N LYS A 110 5.11 -3.96 -21.66
CA LYS A 110 6.20 -3.12 -22.18
C LYS A 110 7.06 -2.50 -21.08
N SER A 111 6.84 -2.89 -19.83
CA SER A 111 7.60 -2.40 -18.70
C SER A 111 8.95 -3.11 -18.60
N ASP A 112 10.01 -2.34 -18.48
CA ASP A 112 11.37 -2.83 -18.17
C ASP A 112 11.69 -2.73 -16.67
N GLY A 113 10.70 -2.41 -15.83
CA GLY A 113 10.85 -2.25 -14.39
C GLY A 113 11.43 -0.91 -13.96
N ARG A 114 11.61 0.04 -14.87
CA ARG A 114 12.12 1.39 -14.57
C ARG A 114 10.98 2.39 -14.51
N LEU A 115 10.99 3.23 -13.50
CA LEU A 115 10.12 4.40 -13.43
C LEU A 115 10.54 5.42 -14.51
N ARG A 116 9.54 5.99 -15.18
CA ARG A 116 9.69 7.00 -16.24
C ARG A 116 8.84 8.20 -15.92
N GLY A 117 9.29 9.36 -16.32
CA GLY A 117 8.68 10.65 -16.01
C GLY A 117 9.31 11.31 -14.79
N ASP A 118 8.93 12.54 -14.55
CA ASP A 118 9.41 13.33 -13.43
C ASP A 118 8.66 12.99 -12.15
N GLU A 119 9.39 12.90 -11.04
CA GLU A 119 8.78 12.69 -9.74
C GLU A 119 8.00 13.94 -9.32
N THR A 120 6.74 13.76 -9.00
CA THR A 120 5.85 14.83 -8.54
C THR A 120 5.53 14.63 -7.07
N ILE A 121 6.01 15.55 -6.23
CA ILE A 121 5.74 15.55 -4.79
C ILE A 121 4.86 16.76 -4.50
N ILE A 122 3.75 16.53 -3.82
CA ILE A 122 2.84 17.60 -3.43
C ILE A 122 3.17 18.05 -2.01
N ASN A 123 3.47 19.34 -1.84
CA ASN A 123 3.61 19.95 -0.53
C ASN A 123 2.24 20.46 -0.07
N VAL A 124 1.75 19.93 1.03
CA VAL A 124 0.48 20.32 1.65
C VAL A 124 0.81 21.19 2.86
N PRO A 125 0.38 22.46 2.87
CA PRO A 125 0.53 23.32 4.03
C PRO A 125 -0.37 22.84 5.17
N CYS A 126 0.12 22.97 6.41
CA CYS A 126 -0.61 22.63 7.59
C CYS A 126 -0.94 23.89 8.39
N ASP A 127 -2.08 23.90 9.03
CA ASP A 127 -2.44 24.94 9.98
C ASP A 127 -1.88 24.56 11.36
N THR A 128 -0.82 25.25 11.76
CA THR A 128 -0.19 25.04 13.06
C THR A 128 -1.04 25.57 14.22
N ALA A 129 -1.96 26.51 13.96
CA ALA A 129 -2.86 27.02 14.99
C ALA A 129 -3.91 25.99 15.38
N THR A 130 -4.41 25.24 14.42
CA THR A 130 -5.35 24.12 14.65
C THR A 130 -4.64 22.78 14.78
N ASN A 131 -3.31 22.74 14.65
CA ASN A 131 -2.50 21.51 14.68
C ASN A 131 -2.94 20.47 13.63
N THR A 132 -3.26 20.91 12.41
CA THR A 132 -3.92 20.05 11.41
C THR A 132 -3.34 20.23 10.01
N CYS A 133 -3.10 19.12 9.31
CA CYS A 133 -2.85 19.07 7.86
C CYS A 133 -4.05 18.41 7.18
N ILE A 134 -4.61 19.03 6.16
CA ILE A 134 -5.71 18.45 5.37
C ILE A 134 -5.14 17.86 4.10
N VAL A 135 -5.20 16.53 3.98
CA VAL A 135 -4.74 15.78 2.81
C VAL A 135 -5.94 15.22 2.07
N THR A 136 -6.01 15.48 0.77
CA THR A 136 -7.06 14.92 -0.10
C THR A 136 -6.55 13.66 -0.78
N VAL A 137 -7.24 12.54 -0.61
CA VAL A 137 -6.94 11.25 -1.24
C VAL A 137 -7.90 11.03 -2.39
N PRO A 138 -7.43 11.05 -3.65
CA PRO A 138 -8.31 10.87 -4.80
C PRO A 138 -8.95 9.48 -4.82
N ALA A 139 -10.11 9.37 -5.42
CA ALA A 139 -10.81 8.12 -5.66
C ALA A 139 -10.71 7.69 -7.14
N PRO A 140 -10.22 6.46 -7.48
CA PRO A 140 -9.45 5.58 -6.60
C PRO A 140 -8.01 6.05 -6.43
N GLY A 141 -7.44 5.85 -5.24
CA GLY A 141 -6.05 6.26 -5.02
C GLY A 141 -5.45 5.86 -3.68
N PHE A 142 -4.19 6.17 -3.57
CA PHE A 142 -3.42 6.01 -2.34
C PHE A 142 -2.52 7.23 -2.15
N ALA A 143 -2.45 7.75 -0.94
CA ALA A 143 -1.57 8.83 -0.57
C ALA A 143 -0.60 8.38 0.52
N LEU A 144 0.69 8.58 0.29
CA LEU A 144 1.74 8.43 1.28
C LEU A 144 2.19 9.81 1.75
N VAL A 145 1.91 10.13 2.99
CA VAL A 145 2.21 11.39 3.63
C VAL A 145 3.48 11.25 4.47
N PHE A 146 4.46 12.09 4.22
CA PHE A 146 5.69 12.18 4.99
C PHE A 146 5.57 13.31 6.00
N LEU A 147 5.63 12.97 7.28
CA LEU A 147 5.42 13.94 8.37
C LEU A 147 6.65 14.78 8.69
N ASN A 148 7.82 14.38 8.19
CA ASN A 148 9.08 15.10 8.35
C ASN A 148 10.06 14.78 7.24
N ASP A 149 11.13 15.60 7.13
CA ASP A 149 12.15 15.44 6.09
C ASP A 149 12.87 14.11 6.16
N LYS A 150 13.18 13.64 7.37
CA LYS A 150 13.83 12.35 7.59
C LYS A 150 12.99 11.19 7.03
N ALA A 151 11.68 11.22 7.26
CA ALA A 151 10.78 10.20 6.72
C ALA A 151 10.82 10.14 5.20
N TYR A 152 10.91 11.32 4.57
CA TYR A 152 11.03 11.42 3.11
C TYR A 152 12.39 10.92 2.62
N GLU A 153 13.49 11.33 3.23
CA GLU A 153 14.85 10.91 2.88
C GLU A 153 15.05 9.40 3.05
N ASP A 154 14.52 8.83 4.11
CA ASP A 154 14.56 7.38 4.37
C ASP A 154 13.77 6.56 3.33
N SER A 155 12.78 7.16 2.69
CA SER A 155 11.95 6.52 1.65
C SER A 155 12.50 6.74 0.25
N THR A 156 13.25 7.80 0.03
CA THR A 156 13.82 8.11 -1.28
C THR A 156 15.10 7.29 -1.49
N PRO A 157 15.24 6.56 -2.61
CA PRO A 157 16.46 5.84 -2.89
C PRO A 157 17.63 6.82 -2.98
N SER A 158 18.66 6.61 -2.15
CA SER A 158 19.92 7.35 -2.32
C SER A 158 20.46 7.07 -3.72
N GLY A 159 20.89 8.11 -4.44
CA GLY A 159 21.27 8.06 -5.85
C GLY A 159 22.41 7.10 -6.26
N ASN A 160 22.86 6.23 -5.37
CA ASN A 160 23.77 5.15 -5.68
C ASN A 160 22.98 3.96 -6.23
N THR A 161 22.67 4.00 -7.51
CA THR A 161 22.16 2.85 -8.24
C THR A 161 23.24 1.79 -8.31
N VAL A 162 23.10 0.72 -7.53
CA VAL A 162 23.95 -0.45 -7.70
C VAL A 162 23.47 -1.19 -8.93
N THR A 163 24.24 -1.12 -10.01
CA THR A 163 23.94 -1.88 -11.22
C THR A 163 24.45 -3.30 -11.01
N PHE A 164 23.52 -4.24 -10.90
CA PHE A 164 23.88 -5.66 -10.96
C PHE A 164 24.02 -6.06 -12.43
N ALA A 165 25.12 -6.71 -12.79
CA ALA A 165 25.26 -7.34 -14.08
C ALA A 165 24.22 -8.48 -14.17
N THR A 166 23.09 -8.21 -14.82
CA THR A 166 22.11 -9.25 -15.13
C THR A 166 22.57 -9.94 -16.39
N THR A 167 22.96 -11.21 -16.29
CA THR A 167 22.95 -12.11 -17.43
C THR A 167 21.50 -12.43 -17.77
N ALA A 168 20.79 -11.46 -18.33
CA ALA A 168 19.50 -11.72 -18.94
C ALA A 168 19.76 -12.66 -20.11
N ARG A 169 19.45 -13.93 -19.96
CA ARG A 169 19.31 -14.84 -21.09
C ARG A 169 18.09 -14.40 -21.88
N THR A 170 18.28 -13.45 -22.76
CA THR A 170 17.30 -13.16 -23.80
C THR A 170 17.25 -14.39 -24.71
N ARG A 171 16.20 -15.16 -24.56
CA ARG A 171 15.87 -16.19 -25.54
C ARG A 171 15.49 -15.46 -26.82
N THR A 172 16.46 -15.31 -27.71
CA THR A 172 16.27 -14.64 -29.01
C THR A 172 15.57 -15.54 -30.02
N VAL A 173 15.48 -16.82 -29.74
CA VAL A 173 14.84 -17.81 -30.61
C VAL A 173 13.93 -18.69 -29.77
N ASN A 174 12.67 -18.82 -30.16
CA ASN A 174 11.77 -19.80 -29.58
C ASN A 174 12.16 -21.19 -30.09
N THR A 175 12.88 -21.96 -29.27
CA THR A 175 13.34 -23.32 -29.63
C THR A 175 12.28 -24.40 -29.35
N ALA A 176 11.12 -24.03 -28.81
CA ALA A 176 10.03 -24.96 -28.64
C ALA A 176 9.26 -25.03 -29.97
N THR A 177 9.42 -26.12 -30.68
CA THR A 177 8.56 -26.46 -31.82
C THR A 177 7.24 -26.95 -31.23
N VAL A 178 6.22 -26.14 -31.32
CA VAL A 178 4.85 -26.55 -30.95
C VAL A 178 4.21 -27.08 -32.21
N ASP A 179 3.64 -28.28 -32.10
CA ASP A 179 2.88 -28.87 -33.20
C ASP A 179 1.73 -27.92 -33.59
N PRO A 180 1.66 -27.47 -34.87
CA PRO A 180 0.59 -26.58 -35.31
C PRO A 180 -0.81 -27.15 -35.07
N GLN A 181 -1.00 -28.45 -35.20
CA GLN A 181 -2.27 -29.12 -34.89
C GLN A 181 -2.64 -29.04 -33.40
N ALA A 182 -1.66 -29.12 -32.55
CA ALA A 182 -1.87 -28.92 -31.11
C ALA A 182 -2.25 -27.47 -30.80
N LEU A 183 -1.75 -26.49 -31.55
CA LEU A 183 -2.13 -25.07 -31.39
C LEU A 183 -3.56 -24.79 -31.88
N GLU A 184 -4.01 -25.42 -32.95
CA GLU A 184 -5.37 -25.26 -33.46
C GLU A 184 -6.42 -25.86 -32.53
N THR A 185 -6.10 -26.93 -31.84
CA THR A 185 -7.04 -27.65 -30.97
C THR A 185 -6.88 -27.33 -29.49
N SER A 186 -5.75 -26.73 -29.11
CA SER A 186 -5.43 -26.41 -27.71
C SER A 186 -5.84 -24.98 -27.38
N ASN A 187 -6.91 -24.81 -26.66
CA ASN A 187 -7.29 -23.54 -26.04
C ASN A 187 -6.53 -23.28 -24.72
N GLY A 188 -5.39 -23.95 -24.54
CA GLY A 188 -4.66 -23.93 -23.27
C GLY A 188 -5.30 -24.80 -22.18
N HIS A 189 -6.34 -25.52 -22.53
CA HIS A 189 -7.04 -26.46 -21.68
C HIS A 189 -7.06 -27.81 -22.39
N SER A 190 -6.47 -28.81 -21.82
CA SER A 190 -6.54 -30.16 -22.36
C SER A 190 -7.99 -30.60 -22.56
N GLY A 191 -8.25 -31.32 -23.64
CA GLY A 191 -9.55 -31.74 -24.09
C GLY A 191 -10.34 -32.62 -23.08
N LYS A 192 -11.02 -33.65 -23.59
CA LYS A 192 -12.00 -34.44 -22.87
C LYS A 192 -11.56 -35.04 -21.51
N ASP A 193 -10.26 -35.17 -21.29
CA ASP A 193 -9.69 -35.81 -20.09
C ASP A 193 -9.36 -34.82 -18.96
N ARG A 194 -9.84 -33.58 -19.06
CA ARG A 194 -9.58 -32.55 -18.07
C ARG A 194 -10.12 -32.83 -16.67
N VAL A 195 -11.09 -33.72 -16.56
CA VAL A 195 -11.67 -34.09 -15.26
C VAL A 195 -10.65 -34.86 -14.41
N GLU A 196 -9.63 -35.45 -15.01
CA GLU A 196 -8.62 -36.25 -14.30
C GLU A 196 -7.28 -35.52 -14.11
N MET A 197 -7.05 -34.38 -14.81
CA MET A 197 -5.87 -33.55 -14.55
C MET A 197 -6.09 -32.60 -13.38
N GLN A 198 -6.27 -33.18 -12.21
CA GLN A 198 -6.10 -32.46 -10.96
C GLN A 198 -4.62 -32.08 -10.84
N SER A 199 -4.37 -30.82 -10.47
CA SER A 199 -3.01 -30.34 -10.15
C SER A 199 -2.30 -31.38 -9.29
N THR A 200 -1.12 -31.81 -9.72
CA THR A 200 -0.27 -32.72 -8.96
C THR A 200 0.38 -32.07 -7.74
N SER A 201 0.14 -30.77 -7.51
CA SER A 201 0.54 -30.12 -6.29
C SER A 201 -0.35 -30.61 -5.15
N LYS A 202 0.25 -31.34 -4.20
CA LYS A 202 -0.39 -31.68 -2.93
C LYS A 202 -0.84 -30.37 -2.26
N GLY A 203 -2.14 -30.10 -2.25
CA GLY A 203 -2.70 -28.92 -1.59
C GLY A 203 -3.74 -28.13 -2.39
N SER A 204 -4.00 -28.43 -3.67
CA SER A 204 -5.12 -27.83 -4.37
C SER A 204 -6.43 -28.50 -3.92
N SER A 205 -7.11 -27.90 -2.97
CA SER A 205 -8.54 -28.15 -2.77
C SER A 205 -9.28 -27.77 -4.05
N PRO A 206 -10.23 -28.60 -4.52
CA PRO A 206 -11.13 -28.17 -5.58
C PRO A 206 -11.82 -26.88 -5.10
N ASN A 207 -11.85 -25.85 -5.92
CA ASN A 207 -12.60 -24.62 -5.68
C ASN A 207 -14.12 -24.92 -5.66
N GLY A 208 -14.55 -25.59 -4.63
CA GLY A 208 -15.92 -25.62 -4.20
C GLY A 208 -16.02 -24.61 -3.07
N ALA A 209 -16.66 -23.47 -3.32
CA ALA A 209 -17.10 -22.60 -2.26
C ALA A 209 -18.02 -23.44 -1.35
N SER A 210 -17.48 -23.94 -0.26
CA SER A 210 -18.30 -24.51 0.80
C SER A 210 -19.13 -23.36 1.39
N PRO A 211 -20.45 -23.51 1.52
CA PRO A 211 -21.23 -22.48 2.20
C PRO A 211 -20.69 -22.37 3.62
N LEU A 212 -20.31 -21.16 4.01
CA LEU A 212 -19.94 -20.80 5.36
C LEU A 212 -21.13 -21.16 6.27
N LYS A 213 -20.98 -22.26 7.04
CA LYS A 213 -21.88 -22.50 8.16
C LYS A 213 -21.65 -21.36 9.16
N GLU A 214 -22.72 -20.65 9.44
CA GLU A 214 -22.81 -19.69 10.51
C GLU A 214 -22.27 -20.27 11.81
N GLY A 215 -21.27 -19.62 12.35
CA GLY A 215 -20.60 -20.03 13.58
C GLY A 215 -19.44 -19.09 13.90
N LEU A 216 -19.62 -17.79 13.67
CA LEU A 216 -18.63 -16.79 14.10
C LEU A 216 -18.66 -16.70 15.63
N LYS A 217 -17.84 -17.49 16.30
CA LYS A 217 -17.47 -17.23 17.68
C LYS A 217 -16.56 -15.99 17.65
N ARG A 218 -17.09 -14.90 18.20
CA ARG A 218 -16.39 -13.65 18.45
C ARG A 218 -15.15 -13.95 19.28
N ILE A 219 -13.98 -13.88 18.67
CA ILE A 219 -12.71 -13.84 19.41
C ILE A 219 -12.48 -12.38 19.78
N VAL A 220 -12.72 -12.05 21.05
CA VAL A 220 -12.34 -10.77 21.63
C VAL A 220 -10.86 -10.90 21.96
N VAL A 221 -10.00 -10.28 21.15
CA VAL A 221 -8.59 -10.11 21.51
C VAL A 221 -8.50 -8.93 22.46
N THR A 222 -8.51 -9.23 23.76
CA THR A 222 -8.15 -8.25 24.77
C THR A 222 -6.66 -8.01 24.71
N GLY A 223 -6.24 -6.86 24.20
CA GLY A 223 -4.87 -6.40 24.29
C GLY A 223 -4.50 -6.18 25.76
N LEU A 224 -3.57 -6.98 26.25
CA LEU A 224 -2.92 -6.75 27.55
C LEU A 224 -2.08 -5.48 27.43
N GLY A 225 -2.67 -4.35 27.86
CA GLY A 225 -1.91 -3.14 28.14
C GLY A 225 -1.01 -3.38 29.34
N VAL A 226 0.29 -3.37 29.11
CA VAL A 226 1.28 -3.30 30.19
C VAL A 226 1.24 -1.87 30.75
N GLY A 227 0.37 -1.66 31.72
CA GLY A 227 0.34 -0.43 32.50
C GLY A 227 1.52 -0.43 33.47
N PHE A 228 2.47 0.46 33.27
CA PHE A 228 3.40 0.86 34.30
C PHE A 228 2.62 1.66 35.36
N GLY A 229 2.34 1.03 36.48
CA GLY A 229 1.72 1.65 37.62
C GLY A 229 2.66 2.68 38.26
N ALA A 230 2.27 3.94 38.22
CA ALA A 230 2.78 4.93 39.14
C ALA A 230 1.94 4.84 40.44
N ALA A 231 2.54 4.36 41.47
CA ALA A 231 1.96 4.38 42.84
C ALA A 231 1.85 5.83 43.31
N LEU A 232 0.63 6.33 43.44
CA LEU A 232 0.37 7.55 44.19
C LEU A 232 0.08 7.18 45.64
N PHE A 233 1.02 7.46 46.53
CA PHE A 233 0.78 7.53 47.96
C PHE A 233 -0.03 8.80 48.24
N ALA A 234 -1.25 8.65 48.69
CA ALA A 234 -1.96 9.70 49.38
C ALA A 234 -2.04 9.33 50.85
N LEU A 235 -1.34 10.10 51.66
CA LEU A 235 -1.49 10.17 53.13
C LEU A 235 -2.34 11.41 53.45
N PHE A 236 -3.36 11.18 54.26
CA PHE A 236 -4.27 12.09 54.96
C PHE A 236 -5.44 12.65 54.14
#